data_31439f7a928dadab4a832be498883920
#
_entry.id   31439f7a928dadab4a832be498883920
#
_cell.length_a   1.000
_cell.length_b   1.000
_cell.length_c   1.000
_cell.angle_alpha   90.00
_cell.angle_beta   90.00
_cell.angle_gamma   90.00
#
_symmetry.space_group_name_H-M   'P 1'
#
loop_
_entity.id
_entity.type
_entity.pdbx_description
1 polymer ?
#
loop_
_entity_poly.entity_id
_entity_poly.type
_entity_poly.pdbx_seq_one_letter_code
_entity_poly.pdbx_strand_id
1 'polypeptide(L)'
;MKEFLYMIVGWIAEIHSYLMRFNDSYEYNFSDKELHFIVIGLLGMAFVFIVYPVFKWLAKHNHVMVIAWIYVFTLILVITFAIEIGQKVTNTGAMEFADIVFGVVGFIVMFFIFSIVREIYHLICRLIKYLQNKNWRK
;
A
#
# COMPACT_ATOMS: atom_id res chain seq x y z
N MET A 1 9.93 -17.10 6.45
CA MET A 1 9.02 -16.20 5.72
C MET A 1 7.73 -16.88 5.28
N LYS A 2 7.76 -18.09 4.72
CA LYS A 2 6.52 -18.85 4.40
C LYS A 2 5.63 -19.02 5.65
N GLU A 3 6.22 -19.33 6.79
CA GLU A 3 5.49 -19.50 8.06
C GLU A 3 4.78 -18.23 8.51
N PHE A 4 5.37 -17.05 8.31
CA PHE A 4 4.72 -15.77 8.64
C PHE A 4 3.49 -15.51 7.78
N LEU A 5 3.56 -15.81 6.49
CA LEU A 5 2.41 -15.71 5.59
C LEU A 5 1.31 -16.69 5.97
N TYR A 6 1.66 -17.95 6.27
CA TYR A 6 0.71 -18.97 6.73
C TYR A 6 0.07 -18.58 8.07
N MET A 7 0.82 -17.95 8.96
CA MET A 7 0.30 -17.43 10.22
C MET A 7 -0.77 -16.35 9.98
N ILE A 8 -0.50 -15.38 9.09
CA ILE A 8 -1.47 -14.32 8.75
C ILE A 8 -2.72 -14.92 8.10
N VAL A 9 -2.54 -15.82 7.12
CA VAL A 9 -3.67 -16.49 6.44
C VAL A 9 -4.47 -17.32 7.46
N GLY A 10 -3.79 -18.00 8.38
CA GLY A 10 -4.42 -18.75 9.46
C GLY A 10 -5.28 -17.86 10.37
N TRP A 11 -4.76 -16.71 10.77
CA TRP A 11 -5.51 -15.73 11.57
C TRP A 11 -6.74 -15.19 10.83
N ILE A 12 -6.60 -14.87 9.54
CA ILE A 12 -7.74 -14.41 8.72
C ILE A 12 -8.80 -15.50 8.64
N ALA A 13 -8.40 -16.75 8.39
CA ALA A 13 -9.31 -17.89 8.34
C ALA A 13 -9.99 -18.16 9.68
N GLU A 14 -9.28 -17.99 10.79
CA GLU A 14 -9.83 -18.15 12.14
C GLU A 14 -10.86 -17.07 12.48
N ILE A 15 -10.56 -15.80 12.16
CA ILE A 15 -11.50 -14.69 12.30
C ILE A 15 -12.76 -14.94 11.45
N HIS A 16 -12.59 -15.34 10.18
CA HIS A 16 -13.71 -15.69 9.31
C HIS A 16 -14.57 -16.83 9.90
N SER A 17 -13.94 -17.90 10.36
CA SER A 17 -14.64 -19.03 10.98
C SER A 17 -15.35 -18.66 12.28
N TYR A 18 -14.80 -17.72 13.04
CA TYR A 18 -15.43 -17.17 14.23
C TYR A 18 -16.70 -16.38 13.89
N LEU A 19 -16.61 -15.51 12.86
CA LEU A 19 -17.75 -14.73 12.39
C LEU A 19 -18.88 -15.61 11.86
N MET A 20 -18.55 -16.67 11.10
CA MET A 20 -19.54 -17.63 10.61
C MET A 20 -20.22 -18.38 11.77
N ARG A 21 -19.46 -18.86 12.76
CA ARG A 21 -20.02 -19.51 13.94
C ARG A 21 -20.91 -18.56 14.75
N PHE A 22 -20.56 -17.30 14.85
CA PHE A 22 -21.38 -16.30 15.53
C PHE A 22 -22.71 -16.07 14.82
N ASN A 23 -22.69 -15.98 13.48
CA ASN A 23 -23.88 -15.89 12.64
C ASN A 23 -24.83 -17.08 12.85
N ASP A 24 -24.28 -18.30 12.82
CA ASP A 24 -25.04 -19.53 12.99
C ASP A 24 -25.61 -19.69 14.42
N SER A 25 -24.84 -19.28 15.43
CA SER A 25 -25.24 -19.41 16.85
C SER A 25 -26.38 -18.49 17.25
N TYR A 26 -26.53 -17.34 16.58
CA TYR A 26 -27.57 -16.36 16.89
C TYR A 26 -28.71 -16.34 15.86
N GLU A 27 -28.79 -17.31 14.94
CA GLU A 27 -29.82 -17.44 13.91
C GLU A 27 -30.02 -16.17 13.05
N TYR A 28 -28.99 -15.38 12.87
CA TYR A 28 -29.08 -14.16 12.02
C TYR A 28 -29.29 -14.48 10.54
N ASN A 29 -29.03 -15.73 10.12
CA ASN A 29 -29.23 -16.24 8.75
C ASN A 29 -28.65 -15.38 7.62
N PHE A 30 -27.61 -14.60 7.92
CA PHE A 30 -26.91 -13.87 6.87
C PHE A 30 -26.19 -14.84 5.94
N SER A 31 -26.37 -14.65 4.67
CA SER A 31 -25.57 -15.35 3.66
C SER A 31 -24.09 -14.94 3.77
N ASP A 32 -23.18 -15.79 3.31
CA ASP A 32 -21.75 -15.50 3.25
C ASP A 32 -21.44 -14.15 2.54
N LYS A 33 -22.21 -13.82 1.49
CA LYS A 33 -22.09 -12.57 0.75
C LYS A 33 -22.49 -11.34 1.59
N GLU A 34 -23.54 -11.45 2.40
CA GLU A 34 -23.99 -10.38 3.28
C GLU A 34 -23.01 -10.16 4.42
N LEU A 35 -22.43 -11.23 4.96
CA LEU A 35 -21.37 -11.14 5.96
C LEU A 35 -20.12 -10.46 5.38
N HIS A 36 -19.69 -10.84 4.18
CA HIS A 36 -18.59 -10.16 3.50
C HIS A 36 -18.89 -8.67 3.28
N PHE A 37 -20.09 -8.34 2.81
CA PHE A 37 -20.49 -6.94 2.62
C PHE A 37 -20.38 -6.13 3.90
N ILE A 38 -20.92 -6.64 5.00
CA ILE A 38 -20.89 -5.95 6.30
C ILE A 38 -19.47 -5.83 6.83
N VAL A 39 -18.74 -6.94 6.91
CA VAL A 39 -17.40 -7.00 7.51
C VAL A 39 -16.40 -6.15 6.71
N ILE A 40 -16.35 -6.32 5.40
CA ILE A 40 -15.44 -5.54 4.55
C ILE A 40 -15.84 -4.07 4.51
N GLY A 41 -17.15 -3.77 4.49
CA GLY A 41 -17.65 -2.40 4.55
C GLY A 41 -17.24 -1.68 5.84
N LEU A 42 -17.45 -2.31 7.00
CA LEU A 42 -17.03 -1.75 8.30
C LEU A 42 -15.51 -1.61 8.41
N LEU A 43 -14.77 -2.62 7.98
CA LEU A 43 -13.30 -2.58 7.97
C LEU A 43 -12.78 -1.46 7.06
N GLY A 44 -13.36 -1.32 5.87
CA GLY A 44 -13.02 -0.24 4.95
C GLY A 44 -13.26 1.14 5.55
N MET A 45 -14.41 1.34 6.22
CA MET A 45 -14.71 2.59 6.91
C MET A 45 -13.76 2.84 8.09
N ALA A 46 -13.41 1.82 8.86
CA ALA A 46 -12.42 1.94 9.93
C ALA A 46 -11.07 2.41 9.38
N PHE A 47 -10.60 1.85 8.26
CA PHE A 47 -9.38 2.32 7.61
C PHE A 47 -9.50 3.78 7.12
N VAL A 48 -10.63 4.19 6.58
CA VAL A 48 -10.85 5.60 6.19
C VAL A 48 -10.71 6.53 7.38
N PHE A 49 -11.29 6.18 8.54
CA PHE A 49 -11.18 7.00 9.76
C PHE A 49 -9.74 7.12 10.28
N ILE A 50 -8.90 6.13 10.04
CA ILE A 50 -7.48 6.16 10.43
C ILE A 50 -6.64 6.89 9.38
N VAL A 51 -6.80 6.55 8.11
CA VAL A 51 -5.94 7.03 7.02
C VAL A 51 -6.23 8.48 6.66
N TYR A 52 -7.50 8.88 6.64
CA TYR A 52 -7.89 10.24 6.27
C TYR A 52 -7.25 11.34 7.13
N PRO A 53 -7.30 11.29 8.47
CA PRO A 53 -6.64 12.31 9.29
C PRO A 53 -5.13 12.33 9.11
N VAL A 54 -4.48 11.18 8.91
CA VAL A 54 -3.04 11.09 8.64
C VAL A 54 -2.71 11.77 7.32
N PHE A 55 -3.44 11.47 6.25
CA PHE A 55 -3.20 12.08 4.94
C PHE A 55 -3.51 13.58 4.93
N LYS A 56 -4.57 14.00 5.63
CA LYS A 56 -4.89 15.41 5.82
C LYS A 56 -3.77 16.16 6.56
N TRP A 57 -3.21 15.55 7.59
CA TRP A 57 -2.07 16.10 8.32
C TRP A 57 -0.82 16.21 7.43
N LEU A 58 -0.48 15.15 6.69
CA LEU A 58 0.64 15.16 5.73
C LEU A 58 0.47 16.23 4.65
N ALA A 59 -0.72 16.36 4.09
CA ALA A 59 -1.03 17.37 3.08
C ALA A 59 -0.90 18.80 3.65
N LYS A 60 -1.39 19.04 4.87
CA LYS A 60 -1.26 20.33 5.56
C LYS A 60 0.20 20.74 5.78
N HIS A 61 1.09 19.78 5.99
CA HIS A 61 2.52 20.01 6.18
C HIS A 61 3.33 19.91 4.88
N ASN A 62 2.68 19.97 3.71
CA ASN A 62 3.31 19.88 2.39
C ASN A 62 4.05 18.55 2.13
N HIS A 63 3.71 17.48 2.84
CA HIS A 63 4.29 16.14 2.64
C HIS A 63 3.53 15.32 1.57
N VAL A 64 3.08 15.98 0.49
CA VAL A 64 2.32 15.32 -0.59
C VAL A 64 3.10 14.16 -1.22
N MET A 65 4.44 14.27 -1.26
CA MET A 65 5.31 13.20 -1.77
C MET A 65 5.22 11.91 -0.94
N VAL A 66 5.06 12.04 0.37
CA VAL A 66 4.89 10.89 1.27
C VAL A 66 3.55 10.19 0.99
N ILE A 67 2.49 10.98 0.75
CA ILE A 67 1.17 10.43 0.38
C ILE A 67 1.28 9.66 -0.94
N ALA A 68 1.91 10.26 -1.96
CA ALA A 68 2.12 9.61 -3.25
C ALA A 68 2.94 8.31 -3.12
N TRP A 69 3.99 8.33 -2.28
CA TRP A 69 4.79 7.15 -2.01
C TRP A 69 3.97 6.02 -1.36
N ILE A 70 3.20 6.33 -0.31
CA ILE A 70 2.35 5.34 0.37
C ILE A 70 1.37 4.72 -0.62
N TYR A 71 0.71 5.55 -1.45
CA TYR A 71 -0.26 5.08 -2.43
C TYR A 71 0.39 4.16 -3.48
N VAL A 72 1.49 4.59 -4.09
CA VAL A 72 2.19 3.80 -5.11
C VAL A 72 2.77 2.52 -4.50
N PHE A 73 3.34 2.58 -3.29
CA PHE A 73 3.82 1.41 -2.58
C PHE A 73 2.71 0.36 -2.37
N THR A 74 1.52 0.82 -1.95
CA THR A 74 0.36 -0.07 -1.80
C THR A 74 -0.05 -0.70 -3.13
N LEU A 75 -0.06 0.09 -4.23
CA LEU A 75 -0.34 -0.44 -5.57
C LEU A 75 0.69 -1.49 -6.01
N ILE A 76 1.98 -1.25 -5.77
CA ILE A 76 3.04 -2.21 -6.10
C ILE A 76 2.87 -3.51 -5.32
N LEU A 77 2.53 -3.45 -4.04
CA LEU A 77 2.21 -4.65 -3.26
C LEU A 77 1.04 -5.43 -3.88
N VAL A 78 -0.06 -4.76 -4.20
CA VAL A 78 -1.23 -5.41 -4.83
C VAL A 78 -0.86 -6.03 -6.18
N ILE A 79 -0.12 -5.32 -7.02
CA ILE A 79 0.29 -5.79 -8.35
C ILE A 79 1.23 -7.01 -8.24
N THR A 80 2.23 -6.97 -7.36
CA THR A 80 3.16 -8.11 -7.20
C THR A 80 2.42 -9.35 -6.71
N PHE A 81 1.53 -9.21 -5.72
CA PHE A 81 0.69 -10.33 -5.29
C PHE A 81 -0.23 -10.84 -6.40
N ALA A 82 -0.83 -9.94 -7.18
CA ALA A 82 -1.70 -10.34 -8.30
C ALA A 82 -0.94 -11.11 -9.39
N ILE A 83 0.30 -10.71 -9.69
CA ILE A 83 1.18 -11.43 -10.63
C ILE A 83 1.45 -12.84 -10.11
N GLU A 84 1.90 -12.99 -8.87
CA GLU A 84 2.23 -14.28 -8.27
C GLU A 84 1.03 -15.23 -8.20
N ILE A 85 -0.13 -14.71 -7.79
CA ILE A 85 -1.38 -15.48 -7.78
C ILE A 85 -1.77 -15.86 -9.22
N GLY A 86 -1.64 -14.94 -10.17
CA GLY A 86 -1.91 -15.16 -11.58
C GLY A 86 -1.05 -16.30 -12.16
N GLN A 87 0.26 -16.28 -11.90
CA GLN A 87 1.18 -17.34 -12.34
C GLN A 87 0.79 -18.70 -11.78
N LYS A 88 0.42 -18.75 -10.50
CA LYS A 88 -0.06 -19.99 -9.88
C LYS A 88 -1.37 -20.49 -10.49
N VAL A 89 -2.33 -19.62 -10.75
CA VAL A 89 -3.65 -19.99 -11.32
C VAL A 89 -3.53 -20.44 -12.78
N THR A 90 -2.67 -19.79 -13.55
CA THR A 90 -2.46 -20.09 -14.98
C THR A 90 -1.43 -21.21 -15.23
N ASN A 91 -0.80 -21.75 -14.18
CA ASN A 91 0.31 -22.70 -14.26
C ASN A 91 1.49 -22.22 -15.14
N THR A 92 1.70 -20.92 -15.23
CA THR A 92 2.81 -20.31 -15.99
C THR A 92 4.08 -20.15 -15.14
N GLY A 93 3.97 -20.34 -13.82
CA GLY A 93 5.08 -20.27 -12.87
C GLY A 93 4.68 -20.79 -11.50
N ALA A 94 5.67 -20.92 -10.61
CA ALA A 94 5.45 -21.22 -9.20
C ALA A 94 5.32 -19.89 -8.43
N MET A 95 4.32 -19.79 -7.55
CA MET A 95 4.21 -18.64 -6.64
C MET A 95 5.41 -18.63 -5.70
N GLU A 96 6.29 -17.66 -5.86
CA GLU A 96 7.47 -17.48 -5.02
C GLU A 96 7.41 -16.16 -4.25
N PHE A 97 7.43 -16.27 -2.92
CA PHE A 97 7.46 -15.07 -2.06
C PHE A 97 8.69 -14.20 -2.29
N ALA A 98 9.78 -14.81 -2.78
CA ALA A 98 11.00 -14.08 -3.13
C ALA A 98 10.74 -13.03 -4.21
N ASP A 99 9.92 -13.31 -5.22
CA ASP A 99 9.63 -12.41 -6.33
C ASP A 99 8.85 -11.17 -5.86
N ILE A 100 7.95 -11.35 -4.89
CA ILE A 100 7.26 -10.23 -4.23
C ILE A 100 8.28 -9.34 -3.51
N VAL A 101 9.21 -9.94 -2.75
CA VAL A 101 10.25 -9.20 -2.02
C VAL A 101 11.16 -8.45 -2.98
N PHE A 102 11.63 -9.09 -4.05
CA PHE A 102 12.47 -8.45 -5.06
C PHE A 102 11.74 -7.32 -5.78
N GLY A 103 10.46 -7.48 -6.11
CA GLY A 103 9.63 -6.41 -6.68
C GLY A 103 9.52 -5.19 -5.77
N VAL A 104 9.26 -5.41 -4.48
CA VAL A 104 9.19 -4.34 -3.48
C VAL A 104 10.55 -3.65 -3.28
N VAL A 105 11.62 -4.42 -3.15
CA VAL A 105 12.98 -3.86 -3.03
C VAL A 105 13.35 -3.06 -4.27
N GLY A 106 13.03 -3.56 -5.46
CA GLY A 106 13.22 -2.83 -6.71
C GLY A 106 12.53 -1.47 -6.72
N PHE A 107 11.26 -1.42 -6.29
CA PHE A 107 10.53 -0.17 -6.16
C PHE A 107 11.20 0.80 -5.17
N ILE A 108 11.61 0.32 -4.00
CA ILE A 108 12.27 1.15 -2.97
C ILE A 108 13.58 1.75 -3.51
N VAL A 109 14.39 0.95 -4.18
CA VAL A 109 15.67 1.41 -4.78
C VAL A 109 15.40 2.48 -5.84
N MET A 110 14.46 2.24 -6.75
CA MET A 110 14.10 3.20 -7.81
C MET A 110 13.51 4.49 -7.22
N PHE A 111 12.70 4.40 -6.18
CA PHE A 111 12.18 5.57 -5.48
C PHE A 111 13.29 6.37 -4.80
N PHE A 112 14.28 5.72 -4.24
CA PHE A 112 15.44 6.39 -3.64
C PHE A 112 16.25 7.16 -4.69
N ILE A 113 16.53 6.53 -5.84
CA ILE A 113 17.19 7.18 -6.97
C ILE A 113 16.37 8.40 -7.45
N PHE A 114 15.06 8.23 -7.62
CA PHE A 114 14.17 9.33 -7.99
C PHE A 114 14.23 10.49 -7.00
N SER A 115 14.27 10.21 -5.71
CA SER A 115 14.33 11.21 -4.65
C SER A 115 15.64 12.02 -4.72
N ILE A 116 16.76 11.36 -4.97
CA ILE A 116 18.06 12.02 -5.16
C ILE A 116 18.02 12.94 -6.39
N VAL A 117 17.56 12.42 -7.54
CA VAL A 117 17.47 13.20 -8.79
C VAL A 117 16.59 14.45 -8.60
N ARG A 118 15.47 14.30 -7.91
CA ARG A 118 14.57 15.39 -7.58
C ARG A 118 15.23 16.47 -6.71
N GLU A 119 15.97 16.08 -5.67
CA GLU A 119 16.67 17.04 -4.81
C GLU A 119 17.78 17.78 -5.57
N ILE A 120 18.52 17.09 -6.44
CA ILE A 120 19.53 17.73 -7.32
C ILE A 120 18.84 18.73 -8.23
N TYR A 121 17.71 18.37 -8.85
CA TYR A 121 16.94 19.28 -9.71
C TYR A 121 16.49 20.54 -8.94
N HIS A 122 15.95 20.39 -7.73
CA HIS A 122 15.55 21.52 -6.90
C HIS A 122 16.74 22.41 -6.49
N LEU A 123 17.90 21.81 -6.23
CA LEU A 123 19.12 22.56 -5.92
C LEU A 123 19.56 23.39 -7.12
N ILE A 124 19.59 22.82 -8.31
CA ILE A 124 19.93 23.52 -9.55
C ILE A 124 18.97 24.68 -9.80
N CYS A 125 17.65 24.46 -9.68
CA CYS A 125 16.65 25.52 -9.85
C CYS A 125 16.84 26.67 -8.85
N ARG A 126 17.18 26.37 -7.59
CA ARG A 126 17.49 27.40 -6.58
C ARG A 126 18.75 28.19 -6.93
N LEU A 127 19.79 27.53 -7.38
CA LEU A 127 21.03 28.17 -7.81
C LEU A 127 20.80 29.11 -9.00
N ILE A 128 20.06 28.67 -10.01
CA ILE A 128 19.72 29.50 -11.18
C ILE A 128 18.96 30.75 -10.74
N LYS A 129 17.93 30.62 -9.91
CA LYS A 129 17.17 31.75 -9.38
C LYS A 129 18.04 32.72 -8.57
N TYR A 130 18.96 32.19 -7.77
CA TYR A 130 19.89 33.01 -6.99
C TYR A 130 20.82 33.82 -7.91
N LEU A 131 21.37 33.20 -8.94
CA LEU A 131 22.25 33.86 -9.91
C LEU A 131 21.53 34.96 -10.73
N GLN A 132 20.29 34.67 -11.18
CA GLN A 132 19.46 35.66 -11.87
C GLN A 132 19.16 36.87 -11.00
N ASN A 133 18.78 36.65 -9.73
CA ASN A 133 18.45 37.74 -8.81
C ASN A 133 19.68 38.61 -8.44
N LYS A 134 20.88 38.05 -8.46
CA LYS A 134 22.14 38.77 -8.25
C LYS A 134 22.49 39.67 -9.43
N ASN A 135 22.15 39.27 -10.65
CA ASN A 135 22.42 40.06 -11.85
C ASN A 135 21.50 41.28 -12.00
N TRP A 136 20.29 41.25 -11.45
CA TRP A 136 19.35 42.37 -11.49
C TRP A 136 19.63 43.43 -10.40
N ARG A 137 20.55 43.18 -9.45
CA ARG A 137 20.93 44.12 -8.39
C ARG A 137 22.23 44.88 -8.67
N LYS A 138 22.79 44.68 -9.85
CA LYS A 138 23.91 45.47 -10.37
C LYS A 138 23.44 46.45 -11.46
#